data_2e6f7fa4604fd145083406dbcb5863cf
#
_entry.id   2e6f7fa4604fd145083406dbcb5863cf
#
_cell.length_a   1.000
_cell.length_b   1.000
_cell.length_c   1.000
_cell.angle_alpha   90.00
_cell.angle_beta   90.00
_cell.angle_gamma   90.00
#
_symmetry.space_group_name_H-M   'P 1'
#
loop_
_entity.id
_entity.type
_entity.pdbx_description
1 polymer ?
#
loop_
_entity_poly.entity_id
_entity_poly.type
_entity_poly.pdbx_seq_one_letter_code
_entity_poly.pdbx_strand_id
1 'polypeptide(L)'
;QITWTPSDTTAGYNTRYTASITLTAATGYEFADNVTATVSGNTATSVTKNAADDTLTVTKEFTTDKRKIESVAAPTVPENNTFTAYYGYDGYDTTPISGTNTELGKTATVTFEGTTSPTTEDMAVTWTIESDGGVYDKTPEAENIFRWTIPESALTNYNAANCQGYDTSTGNITGTITVKNKAATPVAITGTDSSITYTGETVDVSQYFSIDNNAGAATYTLVTGTNGGTGKGTLSGTTLTVTQTGTFKIKVSTVANGIFAAGEKTVTLTVDNGTILYTATDYSTTYDGQPHSISVSVTNPEGAAVTYSTDGITYGSDNPSFSNEGTY
;
A
#
# COMPACT_ATOMS: atom_id res chain seq x y z
N GLN A 1 3.92 -46.09 54.80
CA GLN A 1 3.60 -45.75 53.38
C GLN A 1 3.34 -44.26 53.27
N ILE A 2 3.81 -43.64 52.20
CA ILE A 2 3.51 -42.25 51.88
C ILE A 2 2.26 -42.22 51.02
N THR A 3 1.29 -41.40 51.39
CA THR A 3 0.08 -41.11 50.60
C THR A 3 0.18 -39.69 50.06
N TRP A 4 -0.37 -39.51 48.86
CA TRP A 4 -0.43 -38.23 48.20
C TRP A 4 -1.89 -37.79 48.03
N THR A 5 -2.12 -36.49 48.23
CA THR A 5 -3.43 -35.89 47.95
C THR A 5 -3.22 -34.62 47.11
N PRO A 6 -3.78 -34.55 45.93
CA PRO A 6 -4.50 -35.60 45.20
C PRO A 6 -3.64 -36.83 44.90
N SER A 7 -4.25 -37.98 44.65
CA SER A 7 -3.61 -39.29 44.44
C SER A 7 -3.31 -39.56 42.96
N ASP A 8 -2.89 -38.55 42.23
CA ASP A 8 -2.59 -38.63 40.80
C ASP A 8 -1.41 -39.58 40.54
N THR A 9 -1.44 -40.32 39.43
CA THR A 9 -0.36 -41.18 39.00
C THR A 9 0.81 -40.40 38.41
N THR A 10 0.56 -39.19 37.94
CA THR A 10 1.54 -38.26 37.42
C THR A 10 1.24 -36.87 38.02
N ALA A 11 2.26 -36.18 38.50
CA ALA A 11 2.07 -34.85 39.04
C ALA A 11 1.62 -33.86 37.96
N GLY A 12 0.50 -33.17 38.23
CA GLY A 12 0.01 -32.08 37.38
C GLY A 12 0.86 -30.81 37.55
N TYR A 13 0.76 -29.90 36.60
CA TYR A 13 1.37 -28.59 36.72
C TYR A 13 0.57 -27.68 37.66
N ASN A 14 1.24 -26.74 38.35
CA ASN A 14 0.66 -25.75 39.26
C ASN A 14 -0.36 -26.38 40.22
N THR A 15 -0.07 -27.58 40.65
CA THR A 15 -0.95 -28.38 41.52
C THR A 15 -0.32 -28.53 42.89
N ARG A 16 -1.14 -28.30 43.93
CA ARG A 16 -0.71 -28.49 45.30
C ARG A 16 -0.90 -29.93 45.71
N TYR A 17 0.19 -30.57 46.05
CA TYR A 17 0.22 -31.94 46.56
C TYR A 17 0.55 -31.95 48.05
N THR A 18 -0.12 -32.77 48.79
CA THR A 18 0.20 -33.04 50.18
C THR A 18 0.70 -34.48 50.35
N ALA A 19 1.96 -34.62 50.71
CA ALA A 19 2.51 -35.89 51.17
C ALA A 19 2.12 -36.11 52.61
N SER A 20 1.56 -37.27 52.94
CA SER A 20 1.21 -37.66 54.30
C SER A 20 1.86 -38.98 54.65
N ILE A 21 2.50 -39.01 55.80
CA ILE A 21 3.17 -40.19 56.37
C ILE A 21 2.61 -40.39 57.77
N THR A 22 2.03 -41.57 58.01
CA THR A 22 1.64 -41.96 59.39
C THR A 22 2.63 -42.96 59.91
N LEU A 23 3.15 -42.64 61.05
CA LEU A 23 4.08 -43.47 61.83
C LEU A 23 3.27 -44.04 63.02
N THR A 24 3.46 -45.32 63.32
CA THR A 24 2.86 -45.96 64.51
C THR A 24 3.96 -46.25 65.49
N ALA A 25 3.74 -45.93 66.76
CA ALA A 25 4.72 -46.20 67.79
C ALA A 25 4.86 -47.73 67.99
N ALA A 26 6.09 -48.16 68.28
CA ALA A 26 6.32 -49.56 68.64
C ALA A 26 5.67 -49.90 70.02
N THR A 27 5.28 -51.13 70.20
CA THR A 27 4.67 -51.57 71.46
C THR A 27 5.52 -51.14 72.67
N GLY A 28 4.90 -50.41 73.59
CA GLY A 28 5.56 -49.89 74.83
C GLY A 28 6.25 -48.56 74.64
N TYR A 29 6.08 -47.89 73.47
CA TYR A 29 6.57 -46.58 73.17
C TYR A 29 5.46 -45.63 72.77
N GLU A 30 5.62 -44.36 73.01
CA GLU A 30 4.77 -43.27 72.56
C GLU A 30 5.60 -42.18 71.90
N PHE A 31 5.00 -41.37 71.02
CA PHE A 31 5.67 -40.18 70.48
C PHE A 31 5.72 -39.09 71.54
N ALA A 32 6.86 -38.38 71.64
CA ALA A 32 7.00 -37.23 72.50
C ALA A 32 5.98 -36.14 72.10
N ASP A 33 5.66 -35.29 73.10
CA ASP A 33 4.93 -34.06 72.80
C ASP A 33 5.86 -33.08 72.12
N ASN A 34 5.31 -32.27 71.19
CA ASN A 34 6.04 -31.27 70.39
C ASN A 34 7.10 -31.87 69.45
N VAL A 35 6.83 -32.96 68.80
CA VAL A 35 7.67 -33.55 67.78
C VAL A 35 7.77 -32.60 66.57
N THR A 36 8.98 -32.33 66.12
CA THR A 36 9.25 -31.66 64.86
C THR A 36 9.70 -32.67 63.83
N ALA A 37 9.31 -32.48 62.57
CA ALA A 37 9.72 -33.32 61.47
C ALA A 37 10.17 -32.52 60.26
N THR A 38 11.03 -33.14 59.46
CA THR A 38 11.45 -32.60 58.16
C THR A 38 11.13 -33.64 57.10
N VAL A 39 10.76 -33.17 55.92
CA VAL A 39 10.56 -33.98 54.70
C VAL A 39 11.49 -33.47 53.65
N SER A 40 12.43 -34.30 53.19
CA SER A 40 13.49 -33.91 52.22
C SER A 40 14.27 -32.67 52.67
N GLY A 41 14.62 -32.57 53.97
CA GLY A 41 15.35 -31.41 54.52
C GLY A 41 14.54 -30.16 54.79
N ASN A 42 13.26 -30.15 54.41
CA ASN A 42 12.35 -29.01 54.69
C ASN A 42 11.42 -29.31 55.87
N THR A 43 11.11 -28.29 56.67
CA THR A 43 10.20 -28.39 57.79
C THR A 43 8.84 -28.92 57.28
N ALA A 44 8.26 -29.89 57.99
CA ALA A 44 6.93 -30.39 57.71
C ALA A 44 5.89 -29.26 57.78
N THR A 45 4.81 -29.39 56.99
CA THR A 45 3.69 -28.44 57.05
C THR A 45 2.89 -28.61 58.31
N SER A 46 2.67 -29.87 58.70
CA SER A 46 2.09 -30.18 59.99
C SER A 46 2.67 -31.47 60.56
N VAL A 47 2.63 -31.60 61.91
CA VAL A 47 2.94 -32.81 62.64
C VAL A 47 1.84 -32.96 63.66
N THR A 48 1.06 -34.03 63.56
CA THR A 48 -0.12 -34.29 64.42
C THR A 48 0.03 -35.62 65.13
N LYS A 49 0.05 -35.63 66.50
CA LYS A 49 0.03 -36.81 67.31
C LYS A 49 -1.44 -37.23 67.56
N ASN A 50 -1.74 -38.46 67.34
CA ASN A 50 -2.98 -39.06 67.81
C ASN A 50 -2.70 -39.99 68.98
N ALA A 51 -3.10 -39.55 70.16
CA ALA A 51 -2.81 -40.28 71.41
C ALA A 51 -3.74 -41.50 71.57
N ALA A 52 -4.81 -41.62 70.81
CA ALA A 52 -5.76 -42.74 70.95
C ALA A 52 -5.24 -44.04 70.30
N ASP A 53 -4.38 -43.95 69.34
CA ASP A 53 -3.83 -45.08 68.57
C ASP A 53 -2.28 -45.03 68.44
N ASP A 54 -1.63 -44.18 69.26
CA ASP A 54 -0.20 -43.98 69.25
C ASP A 54 0.41 -43.74 67.86
N THR A 55 -0.27 -42.94 67.07
CA THR A 55 0.24 -42.55 65.73
C THR A 55 0.64 -41.10 65.65
N LEU A 56 1.63 -40.87 64.77
CA LEU A 56 2.11 -39.52 64.40
C LEU A 56 1.94 -39.33 62.89
N THR A 57 1.09 -38.38 62.49
CA THR A 57 0.93 -38.02 61.08
C THR A 57 1.76 -36.78 60.78
N VAL A 58 2.67 -36.90 59.79
CA VAL A 58 3.53 -35.84 59.27
C VAL A 58 3.07 -35.50 57.88
N THR A 59 2.78 -34.25 57.61
CA THR A 59 2.39 -33.78 56.27
C THR A 59 3.38 -32.76 55.77
N LYS A 60 3.58 -32.78 54.46
CA LYS A 60 4.32 -31.75 53.74
C LYS A 60 3.58 -31.39 52.45
N GLU A 61 3.38 -30.11 52.27
CA GLU A 61 2.82 -29.57 51.06
C GLU A 61 3.90 -29.21 50.08
N PHE A 62 3.67 -29.49 48.80
CA PHE A 62 4.46 -29.16 47.66
C PHE A 62 3.53 -28.57 46.61
N THR A 63 3.98 -27.53 45.93
CA THR A 63 3.28 -27.04 44.73
C THR A 63 4.20 -27.27 43.56
N THR A 64 3.69 -27.95 42.53
CA THR A 64 4.44 -28.16 41.29
C THR A 64 4.54 -26.85 40.53
N ASP A 65 5.59 -26.73 39.73
CA ASP A 65 5.78 -25.57 38.87
C ASP A 65 4.64 -25.38 37.88
N LYS A 66 4.45 -24.17 37.46
CA LYS A 66 3.58 -23.87 36.29
C LYS A 66 4.17 -24.47 35.05
N ARG A 67 3.28 -24.89 34.14
CA ARG A 67 3.68 -25.38 32.82
C ARG A 67 4.34 -24.26 32.01
N LYS A 68 5.45 -24.55 31.40
CA LYS A 68 6.15 -23.56 30.56
C LYS A 68 5.57 -23.53 29.15
N ILE A 69 5.69 -22.38 28.52
CA ILE A 69 5.47 -22.22 27.10
C ILE A 69 6.79 -22.52 26.39
N GLU A 70 6.79 -23.50 25.49
CA GLU A 70 7.96 -23.91 24.71
C GLU A 70 8.13 -23.05 23.46
N SER A 71 7.02 -22.74 22.80
CA SER A 71 7.03 -21.92 21.58
C SER A 71 5.70 -21.23 21.39
N VAL A 72 5.73 -20.17 20.57
CA VAL A 72 4.54 -19.47 20.09
C VAL A 72 4.64 -19.28 18.58
N ALA A 73 3.69 -19.84 17.85
CA ALA A 73 3.52 -19.52 16.44
C ALA A 73 2.74 -18.20 16.32
N ALA A 74 3.30 -17.25 15.58
CA ALA A 74 2.69 -15.96 15.33
C ALA A 74 1.30 -16.10 14.67
N PRO A 75 0.42 -15.10 14.83
CA PRO A 75 -0.83 -15.03 14.09
C PRO A 75 -0.62 -15.10 12.59
N THR A 76 -1.60 -15.59 11.87
CA THR A 76 -1.56 -15.60 10.41
C THR A 76 -1.54 -14.18 9.85
N VAL A 77 -0.87 -14.01 8.73
CA VAL A 77 -0.77 -12.75 7.98
C VAL A 77 -1.17 -12.99 6.52
N PRO A 78 -1.47 -11.93 5.75
CA PRO A 78 -1.76 -12.06 4.34
C PRO A 78 -0.61 -12.75 3.59
N GLU A 79 -0.95 -13.43 2.50
CA GLU A 79 0.03 -14.08 1.64
C GLU A 79 1.10 -13.08 1.17
N ASN A 80 2.37 -13.52 1.18
CA ASN A 80 3.54 -12.67 0.88
C ASN A 80 3.63 -11.40 1.72
N ASN A 81 3.05 -11.39 2.91
CA ASN A 81 2.96 -10.22 3.78
C ASN A 81 2.43 -8.97 3.07
N THR A 82 1.41 -9.13 2.21
CA THR A 82 0.83 -8.03 1.44
C THR A 82 -0.69 -8.05 1.56
N PHE A 83 -1.28 -6.92 2.00
CA PHE A 83 -2.73 -6.80 2.09
C PHE A 83 -3.39 -6.89 0.72
N THR A 84 -4.57 -7.48 0.67
CA THR A 84 -5.41 -7.55 -0.53
C THR A 84 -6.46 -6.42 -0.57
N ALA A 85 -6.75 -5.81 0.57
CA ALA A 85 -7.65 -4.66 0.73
C ALA A 85 -6.88 -3.31 0.72
N TYR A 86 -7.61 -2.21 0.50
CA TYR A 86 -7.10 -0.83 0.57
C TYR A 86 -7.55 -0.16 1.86
N TYR A 87 -6.97 -0.53 2.99
CA TYR A 87 -7.32 0.07 4.28
C TYR A 87 -7.12 1.59 4.30
N GLY A 88 -8.07 2.31 4.89
CA GLY A 88 -8.03 3.77 5.03
C GLY A 88 -8.53 4.55 3.81
N TYR A 89 -9.13 3.88 2.82
CA TYR A 89 -9.81 4.51 1.69
C TYR A 89 -11.31 4.24 1.71
N ASP A 90 -12.09 5.05 0.98
CA ASP A 90 -13.53 4.92 0.91
C ASP A 90 -13.95 3.50 0.49
N GLY A 91 -14.91 2.95 1.24
CA GLY A 91 -15.39 1.58 1.03
C GLY A 91 -14.58 0.48 1.71
N TYR A 92 -13.52 0.82 2.44
CA TYR A 92 -12.68 -0.10 3.20
C TYR A 92 -12.59 0.28 4.68
N ASP A 93 -12.19 -0.66 5.55
CA ASP A 93 -11.92 -0.37 6.95
C ASP A 93 -10.78 0.66 7.07
N THR A 94 -10.80 1.49 8.13
CA THR A 94 -9.84 2.58 8.30
C THR A 94 -8.42 2.09 8.53
N THR A 95 -8.28 0.94 9.21
CA THR A 95 -6.99 0.29 9.44
C THR A 95 -7.16 -1.23 9.42
N PRO A 96 -6.09 -2.02 9.17
CA PRO A 96 -6.17 -3.48 9.18
C PRO A 96 -6.32 -4.09 10.59
N ILE A 97 -6.26 -3.30 11.66
CA ILE A 97 -6.44 -3.75 13.05
C ILE A 97 -7.79 -3.37 13.64
N SER A 98 -8.60 -2.59 12.93
CA SER A 98 -9.94 -2.17 13.35
C SER A 98 -10.95 -2.52 12.26
N GLY A 99 -12.15 -2.95 12.67
CA GLY A 99 -13.22 -3.31 11.75
C GLY A 99 -13.46 -4.81 11.68
N THR A 100 -14.31 -5.22 10.73
CA THR A 100 -14.78 -6.61 10.60
C THR A 100 -13.98 -7.42 9.58
N ASN A 101 -13.24 -6.77 8.68
CA ASN A 101 -12.56 -7.38 7.53
C ASN A 101 -11.03 -7.34 7.64
N THR A 102 -10.49 -7.53 8.86
CA THR A 102 -9.04 -7.62 9.01
C THR A 102 -8.48 -8.89 8.36
N GLU A 103 -7.36 -8.74 7.66
CA GLU A 103 -6.57 -9.86 7.11
C GLU A 103 -5.51 -10.36 8.10
N LEU A 104 -5.38 -9.73 9.26
CA LEU A 104 -4.49 -10.17 10.33
C LEU A 104 -5.18 -11.22 11.21
N GLY A 105 -4.49 -12.31 11.51
CA GLY A 105 -5.01 -13.41 12.34
C GLY A 105 -5.38 -12.94 13.74
N LYS A 106 -6.40 -13.53 14.31
CA LYS A 106 -6.93 -13.17 15.64
C LYS A 106 -6.35 -14.00 16.77
N THR A 107 -5.59 -15.03 16.46
CA THR A 107 -5.01 -15.96 17.44
C THR A 107 -3.55 -16.26 17.11
N ALA A 108 -2.77 -16.50 18.16
CA ALA A 108 -1.44 -17.10 18.08
C ALA A 108 -1.51 -18.49 18.74
N THR A 109 -0.82 -19.47 18.17
CA THR A 109 -0.82 -20.84 18.72
C THR A 109 0.34 -20.98 19.69
N VAL A 110 0.02 -21.27 20.95
CA VAL A 110 0.98 -21.52 22.03
C VAL A 110 1.21 -23.01 22.16
N THR A 111 2.48 -23.43 22.18
CA THR A 111 2.89 -24.82 22.45
C THR A 111 3.45 -24.89 23.87
N PHE A 112 3.00 -25.89 24.63
CA PHE A 112 3.37 -26.08 26.03
C PHE A 112 4.30 -27.26 26.21
N GLU A 113 5.16 -27.21 27.23
CA GLU A 113 6.03 -28.31 27.61
C GLU A 113 5.25 -29.57 27.98
N GLY A 114 5.86 -30.73 27.69
CA GLY A 114 5.33 -32.03 28.08
C GLY A 114 4.20 -32.55 27.19
N THR A 115 3.66 -33.71 27.55
CA THR A 115 2.68 -34.43 26.75
C THR A 115 1.24 -34.31 27.28
N THR A 116 1.02 -33.54 28.38
CA THR A 116 -0.31 -33.36 28.96
C THR A 116 -1.16 -32.47 28.06
N SER A 117 -2.35 -32.96 27.69
CA SER A 117 -3.30 -32.21 26.86
C SER A 117 -3.91 -31.00 27.61
N PRO A 118 -4.11 -29.86 26.94
CA PRO A 118 -3.73 -29.56 25.56
C PRO A 118 -2.21 -29.34 25.44
N THR A 119 -1.60 -29.84 24.36
CA THR A 119 -0.18 -29.58 24.05
C THR A 119 -0.01 -28.26 23.29
N THR A 120 -1.06 -27.80 22.65
CA THR A 120 -1.15 -26.52 21.94
C THR A 120 -2.48 -25.86 22.26
N GLU A 121 -2.50 -24.52 22.25
CA GLU A 121 -3.72 -23.74 22.44
C GLU A 121 -3.66 -22.45 21.60
N ASP A 122 -4.77 -22.12 20.93
CA ASP A 122 -4.92 -20.87 20.20
C ASP A 122 -5.39 -19.77 21.14
N MET A 123 -4.53 -18.80 21.37
CA MET A 123 -4.79 -17.68 22.26
C MET A 123 -5.08 -16.40 21.46
N ALA A 124 -6.13 -15.69 21.89
CA ALA A 124 -6.50 -14.42 21.27
C ALA A 124 -5.38 -13.40 21.38
N VAL A 125 -5.13 -12.67 20.28
CA VAL A 125 -4.17 -11.57 20.24
C VAL A 125 -4.86 -10.23 20.03
N THR A 126 -4.21 -9.19 20.53
CA THR A 126 -4.50 -7.80 20.16
C THR A 126 -3.40 -7.28 19.26
N TRP A 127 -3.76 -6.37 18.36
CA TRP A 127 -2.83 -5.75 17.42
C TRP A 127 -2.66 -4.28 17.70
N THR A 128 -1.43 -3.77 17.57
CA THR A 128 -1.10 -2.35 17.58
C THR A 128 -0.25 -2.01 16.35
N ILE A 129 -0.31 -0.76 15.92
CA ILE A 129 0.55 -0.23 14.86
C ILE A 129 1.81 0.33 15.50
N GLU A 130 2.97 -0.09 15.03
CA GLU A 130 4.29 0.35 15.57
C GLU A 130 4.99 1.34 14.64
N SER A 131 4.64 1.33 13.33
CA SER A 131 5.20 2.27 12.37
C SER A 131 4.73 3.69 12.67
N ASP A 132 5.58 4.66 12.38
CA ASP A 132 5.32 6.10 12.41
C ASP A 132 4.59 6.59 13.68
N GLY A 133 5.04 6.11 14.85
CA GLY A 133 4.45 6.49 16.14
C GLY A 133 3.02 5.98 16.37
N GLY A 134 2.63 4.87 15.75
CA GLY A 134 1.33 4.24 15.89
C GLY A 134 0.30 4.68 14.83
N VAL A 135 0.76 5.32 13.75
CA VAL A 135 -0.08 5.74 12.64
C VAL A 135 0.05 4.76 11.48
N TYR A 136 -1.09 4.33 10.93
CA TYR A 136 -1.13 3.51 9.74
C TYR A 136 -0.83 4.34 8.49
N ASP A 137 0.27 4.04 7.79
CA ASP A 137 0.53 4.60 6.47
C ASP A 137 -0.30 3.85 5.44
N LYS A 138 -1.37 4.50 4.94
CA LYS A 138 -2.30 3.92 3.97
C LYS A 138 -1.81 3.98 2.52
N THR A 139 -0.68 4.63 2.27
CA THR A 139 -0.13 4.77 0.90
C THR A 139 0.01 3.39 0.26
N PRO A 140 -0.42 3.20 -1.00
CA PRO A 140 -0.18 1.96 -1.72
C PRO A 140 1.31 1.57 -1.68
N GLU A 141 1.57 0.27 -1.49
CA GLU A 141 2.91 -0.33 -1.35
C GLU A 141 3.73 0.09 -0.11
N ALA A 142 3.21 0.98 0.76
CA ALA A 142 3.89 1.29 2.02
C ALA A 142 3.98 0.06 2.93
N GLU A 143 5.09 -0.07 3.65
CA GLU A 143 5.31 -1.10 4.65
C GLU A 143 4.90 -0.57 6.02
N ASN A 144 4.05 -1.34 6.73
CA ASN A 144 3.62 -1.04 8.07
C ASN A 144 4.10 -2.14 9.03
N ILE A 145 4.53 -1.75 10.21
CA ILE A 145 4.95 -2.66 11.28
C ILE A 145 3.80 -2.79 12.28
N PHE A 146 3.38 -4.01 12.53
CA PHE A 146 2.34 -4.37 13.48
C PHE A 146 2.93 -5.18 14.62
N ARG A 147 2.51 -4.90 15.85
CA ARG A 147 2.79 -5.73 17.02
C ARG A 147 1.53 -6.51 17.38
N TRP A 148 1.68 -7.82 17.51
CA TRP A 148 0.67 -8.65 18.16
C TRP A 148 1.03 -8.91 19.60
N THR A 149 0.03 -9.08 20.45
CA THR A 149 0.18 -9.28 21.89
C THR A 149 -0.82 -10.33 22.37
N ILE A 150 -0.31 -11.38 23.05
CA ILE A 150 -1.12 -12.22 23.93
C ILE A 150 -1.05 -11.58 25.31
N PRO A 151 -2.15 -11.03 25.87
CA PRO A 151 -2.12 -10.42 27.18
C PRO A 151 -1.89 -11.45 28.27
N GLU A 152 -1.18 -11.10 29.34
CA GLU A 152 -0.92 -12.01 30.48
C GLU A 152 -2.22 -12.59 31.05
N SER A 153 -3.30 -11.81 31.04
CA SER A 153 -4.61 -12.26 31.49
C SER A 153 -5.19 -13.46 30.71
N ALA A 154 -4.74 -13.68 29.47
CA ALA A 154 -5.11 -14.82 28.66
C ALA A 154 -4.31 -16.08 29.03
N LEU A 155 -3.21 -15.93 29.78
CA LEU A 155 -2.32 -17.01 30.21
C LEU A 155 -2.66 -17.47 31.64
N THR A 156 -3.93 -17.71 31.94
CA THR A 156 -4.45 -17.91 33.31
C THR A 156 -3.72 -18.96 34.12
N ASN A 157 -3.19 -20.01 33.51
CA ASN A 157 -2.51 -21.13 34.18
C ASN A 157 -1.01 -21.20 33.87
N TYR A 158 -0.46 -20.19 33.14
CA TYR A 158 0.91 -20.24 32.67
C TYR A 158 1.69 -19.00 33.10
N ASN A 159 3.01 -19.14 33.21
CA ASN A 159 3.89 -18.03 33.54
C ASN A 159 4.55 -17.50 32.27
N ALA A 160 4.09 -16.34 31.77
CA ALA A 160 4.65 -15.69 30.61
C ALA A 160 6.17 -15.41 30.74
N ALA A 161 6.69 -15.16 31.94
CA ALA A 161 8.12 -14.96 32.17
C ALA A 161 9.01 -16.19 31.84
N ASN A 162 8.42 -17.36 31.63
CA ASN A 162 9.14 -18.57 31.21
C ASN A 162 9.22 -18.70 29.68
N CYS A 163 8.67 -17.76 28.92
CA CYS A 163 8.70 -17.78 27.45
C CYS A 163 10.07 -17.29 26.95
N GLN A 164 10.90 -18.17 26.44
CA GLN A 164 12.17 -17.78 25.84
C GLN A 164 11.97 -17.14 24.47
N GLY A 165 12.69 -16.06 24.21
CA GLY A 165 12.69 -15.39 22.93
C GLY A 165 11.52 -14.42 22.67
N TYR A 166 10.67 -14.16 23.68
CA TYR A 166 9.53 -13.26 23.61
C TYR A 166 9.67 -12.12 24.62
N ASP A 167 9.02 -10.98 24.34
CA ASP A 167 8.96 -9.86 25.27
C ASP A 167 8.06 -10.21 26.45
N THR A 168 8.67 -10.40 27.62
CA THR A 168 7.98 -10.71 28.88
C THR A 168 8.05 -9.56 29.87
N SER A 169 8.53 -8.40 29.48
CA SER A 169 8.75 -7.24 30.37
C SER A 169 7.45 -6.77 31.04
N THR A 170 6.30 -7.00 30.41
CA THR A 170 4.96 -6.66 30.91
C THR A 170 4.13 -7.88 31.31
N GLY A 171 4.70 -9.09 31.31
CA GLY A 171 3.95 -10.34 31.47
C GLY A 171 3.16 -10.78 30.23
N ASN A 172 3.22 -10.03 29.15
CA ASN A 172 2.61 -10.35 27.87
C ASN A 172 3.59 -11.15 27.00
N ILE A 173 3.04 -11.85 25.99
CA ILE A 173 3.83 -12.44 24.89
C ILE A 173 3.59 -11.60 23.65
N THR A 174 4.64 -11.09 23.03
CA THR A 174 4.54 -10.19 21.90
C THR A 174 5.47 -10.56 20.76
N GLY A 175 5.11 -10.13 19.56
CA GLY A 175 5.98 -10.18 18.40
C GLY A 175 5.60 -9.11 17.38
N THR A 176 6.49 -8.82 16.45
CA THR A 176 6.26 -7.82 15.40
C THR A 176 6.28 -8.47 14.03
N ILE A 177 5.49 -7.89 13.12
CA ILE A 177 5.38 -8.32 11.72
C ILE A 177 5.33 -7.08 10.85
N THR A 178 6.06 -7.10 9.73
CA THR A 178 5.94 -6.08 8.68
C THR A 178 5.01 -6.58 7.60
N VAL A 179 4.00 -5.77 7.27
CA VAL A 179 3.05 -6.07 6.19
C VAL A 179 3.00 -4.89 5.23
N LYS A 180 3.06 -5.19 3.93
CA LYS A 180 3.01 -4.24 2.84
C LYS A 180 1.57 -3.96 2.43
N ASN A 181 1.24 -2.72 2.11
CA ASN A 181 -0.05 -2.38 1.54
C ASN A 181 -0.17 -2.90 0.11
N LYS A 182 -1.41 -3.12 -0.32
CA LYS A 182 -1.74 -3.45 -1.71
C LYS A 182 -1.16 -2.41 -2.66
N ALA A 183 -0.66 -2.88 -3.81
CA ALA A 183 -0.18 -2.02 -4.88
C ALA A 183 -1.30 -1.14 -5.45
N ALA A 184 -0.95 0.07 -5.89
CA ALA A 184 -1.91 0.95 -6.53
C ALA A 184 -2.52 0.32 -7.79
N THR A 185 -3.80 0.59 -8.02
CA THR A 185 -4.51 0.17 -9.24
C THR A 185 -4.05 1.03 -10.40
N PRO A 186 -3.55 0.45 -11.51
CA PRO A 186 -3.22 1.21 -12.71
C PRO A 186 -4.44 1.97 -13.26
N VAL A 187 -4.24 3.21 -13.71
CA VAL A 187 -5.27 3.96 -14.44
C VAL A 187 -5.18 3.70 -15.93
N ALA A 188 -6.32 3.61 -16.60
CA ALA A 188 -6.38 3.48 -18.05
C ALA A 188 -6.23 4.87 -18.69
N ILE A 189 -5.13 5.08 -19.44
CA ILE A 189 -4.93 6.24 -20.30
C ILE A 189 -4.74 5.72 -21.71
N THR A 190 -5.68 6.02 -22.59
CA THR A 190 -5.59 5.68 -24.01
C THR A 190 -5.41 6.93 -24.85
N GLY A 191 -4.90 6.78 -26.06
CA GLY A 191 -4.74 7.88 -26.98
C GLY A 191 -4.56 7.36 -28.40
N THR A 192 -5.03 8.15 -29.37
CA THR A 192 -5.02 7.78 -30.78
C THR A 192 -4.19 8.77 -31.58
N ASP A 193 -3.24 8.26 -32.37
CA ASP A 193 -2.50 9.05 -33.33
C ASP A 193 -3.48 9.60 -34.39
N SER A 194 -3.31 10.85 -34.78
CA SER A 194 -4.25 11.55 -35.64
C SER A 194 -3.53 12.46 -36.63
N SER A 195 -4.21 12.78 -37.74
CA SER A 195 -3.76 13.77 -38.72
C SER A 195 -4.84 14.83 -38.91
N ILE A 196 -4.43 16.09 -38.97
CA ILE A 196 -5.31 17.23 -39.25
C ILE A 196 -4.65 18.15 -40.25
N THR A 197 -5.46 18.88 -41.01
CA THR A 197 -4.99 19.94 -41.90
C THR A 197 -4.88 21.24 -41.12
N TYR A 198 -3.79 21.97 -41.28
CA TYR A 198 -3.57 23.28 -40.64
C TYR A 198 -4.56 24.32 -41.17
N THR A 199 -5.29 24.95 -40.26
CA THR A 199 -6.30 25.98 -40.54
C THR A 199 -5.89 27.37 -40.08
N GLY A 200 -4.75 27.51 -39.44
CA GLY A 200 -4.34 28.76 -38.77
C GLY A 200 -4.81 28.86 -37.31
N GLU A 201 -5.69 27.96 -36.89
CA GLU A 201 -6.27 27.94 -35.55
C GLU A 201 -5.42 27.11 -34.57
N THR A 202 -5.66 27.32 -33.27
CA THR A 202 -5.11 26.47 -32.23
C THR A 202 -5.82 25.11 -32.15
N VAL A 203 -5.14 24.10 -31.65
CA VAL A 203 -5.67 22.73 -31.53
C VAL A 203 -5.78 22.34 -30.05
N ASP A 204 -6.98 21.92 -29.64
CA ASP A 204 -7.14 21.30 -28.31
C ASP A 204 -6.68 19.84 -28.39
N VAL A 205 -5.55 19.54 -27.71
CA VAL A 205 -4.95 18.20 -27.76
C VAL A 205 -5.65 17.20 -26.84
N SER A 206 -6.48 17.64 -25.90
CA SER A 206 -7.18 16.75 -24.97
C SER A 206 -8.11 15.76 -25.68
N GLN A 207 -8.67 16.15 -26.83
CA GLN A 207 -9.55 15.33 -27.63
C GLN A 207 -8.92 14.04 -28.18
N TYR A 208 -7.59 13.95 -28.19
CA TYR A 208 -6.86 12.75 -28.67
C TYR A 208 -6.58 11.74 -27.57
N PHE A 209 -7.03 12.01 -26.33
CA PHE A 209 -6.83 11.15 -25.18
C PHE A 209 -8.16 10.79 -24.53
N SER A 210 -8.21 9.60 -23.95
CA SER A 210 -9.24 9.22 -23.00
C SER A 210 -8.54 8.83 -21.70
N ILE A 211 -8.89 9.50 -20.60
CA ILE A 211 -8.30 9.35 -19.29
C ILE A 211 -9.38 8.80 -18.37
N ASP A 212 -9.04 7.74 -17.61
CA ASP A 212 -9.93 7.18 -16.58
C ASP A 212 -10.34 8.26 -15.58
N ASN A 213 -11.62 8.29 -15.19
CA ASN A 213 -12.17 9.26 -14.25
C ASN A 213 -11.54 9.18 -12.85
N ASN A 214 -10.92 8.04 -12.51
CA ASN A 214 -10.22 7.84 -11.25
C ASN A 214 -8.78 8.34 -11.28
N ALA A 215 -8.25 8.73 -12.44
CA ALA A 215 -6.92 9.29 -12.57
C ALA A 215 -6.81 10.63 -11.81
N GLY A 216 -5.63 10.92 -11.29
CA GLY A 216 -5.33 12.24 -10.75
C GLY A 216 -5.22 13.31 -11.84
N ALA A 217 -4.89 14.53 -11.44
CA ALA A 217 -4.78 15.67 -12.35
C ALA A 217 -3.86 15.36 -13.53
N ALA A 218 -4.34 15.67 -14.76
CA ALA A 218 -3.62 15.45 -15.99
C ALA A 218 -2.79 16.69 -16.38
N THR A 219 -1.59 16.45 -16.90
CA THR A 219 -0.70 17.49 -17.47
C THR A 219 -0.29 17.06 -18.87
N TYR A 220 -0.39 17.99 -19.80
CA TYR A 220 -0.02 17.78 -21.19
C TYR A 220 1.30 18.47 -21.52
N THR A 221 2.20 17.79 -22.21
CA THR A 221 3.51 18.30 -22.59
C THR A 221 3.87 17.92 -24.02
N LEU A 222 4.61 18.79 -24.73
CA LEU A 222 5.25 18.44 -25.99
C LEU A 222 6.55 17.68 -25.69
N VAL A 223 6.71 16.52 -26.32
CA VAL A 223 7.98 15.79 -26.31
C VAL A 223 8.92 16.50 -27.27
N THR A 224 10.09 16.94 -26.78
CA THR A 224 11.09 17.69 -27.53
C THR A 224 12.38 16.90 -27.71
N GLY A 225 13.30 17.43 -28.51
CA GLY A 225 14.60 16.79 -28.79
C GLY A 225 14.49 15.63 -29.79
N THR A 226 15.41 14.68 -29.70
CA THR A 226 15.54 13.56 -30.66
C THR A 226 14.29 12.64 -30.71
N ASN A 227 13.50 12.61 -29.65
CA ASN A 227 12.26 11.84 -29.57
C ASN A 227 11.01 12.68 -29.89
N GLY A 228 11.18 13.98 -30.15
CA GLY A 228 10.12 14.92 -30.51
C GLY A 228 9.63 14.73 -31.95
N GLY A 229 8.58 15.49 -32.30
CA GLY A 229 8.10 15.57 -33.67
C GLY A 229 8.89 16.56 -34.54
N THR A 230 8.52 16.67 -35.82
CA THR A 230 9.14 17.60 -36.79
C THR A 230 8.47 18.97 -36.81
N GLY A 231 7.23 19.09 -36.35
CA GLY A 231 6.49 20.34 -36.23
C GLY A 231 7.08 21.27 -35.18
N LYS A 232 6.81 22.56 -35.30
CA LYS A 232 7.15 23.55 -34.28
C LYS A 232 5.92 24.26 -33.76
N GLY A 233 5.89 24.49 -32.46
CA GLY A 233 4.76 25.13 -31.79
C GLY A 233 4.96 25.18 -30.30
N THR A 234 3.97 25.70 -29.60
CA THR A 234 3.92 25.77 -28.13
C THR A 234 2.64 25.10 -27.63
N LEU A 235 2.72 24.45 -26.49
CA LEU A 235 1.58 23.86 -25.80
C LEU A 235 1.41 24.57 -24.46
N SER A 236 0.21 25.10 -24.22
CA SER A 236 -0.18 25.72 -22.94
C SER A 236 -1.46 25.05 -22.45
N GLY A 237 -1.39 24.33 -21.31
CA GLY A 237 -2.50 23.46 -20.91
C GLY A 237 -2.80 22.40 -21.99
N THR A 238 -4.00 22.44 -22.56
CA THR A 238 -4.42 21.58 -23.67
C THR A 238 -4.33 22.25 -25.04
N THR A 239 -3.94 23.53 -25.10
CA THR A 239 -3.95 24.33 -26.34
C THR A 239 -2.61 24.30 -27.03
N LEU A 240 -2.53 23.66 -28.21
CA LEU A 240 -1.39 23.64 -29.10
C LEU A 240 -1.49 24.81 -30.09
N THR A 241 -0.50 25.70 -30.11
CA THR A 241 -0.31 26.72 -31.12
C THR A 241 0.77 26.24 -32.09
N VAL A 242 0.42 26.03 -33.35
CA VAL A 242 1.33 25.53 -34.38
C VAL A 242 2.00 26.71 -35.08
N THR A 243 3.33 26.71 -35.15
CA THR A 243 4.11 27.71 -35.90
C THR A 243 4.79 27.12 -37.15
N GLN A 244 4.93 25.81 -37.20
CA GLN A 244 5.38 25.06 -38.38
C GLN A 244 4.65 23.69 -38.38
N THR A 245 4.05 23.34 -39.51
CA THR A 245 3.41 22.04 -39.76
C THR A 245 4.40 20.89 -39.65
N GLY A 246 3.90 19.68 -39.41
CA GLY A 246 4.70 18.48 -39.18
C GLY A 246 4.11 17.63 -38.06
N THR A 247 4.90 16.73 -37.53
CA THR A 247 4.47 15.84 -36.45
C THR A 247 4.72 16.47 -35.07
N PHE A 248 3.78 16.28 -34.15
CA PHE A 248 3.88 16.68 -32.75
C PHE A 248 3.66 15.44 -31.89
N LYS A 249 4.60 15.13 -31.01
CA LYS A 249 4.40 14.10 -29.99
C LYS A 249 3.93 14.75 -28.71
N ILE A 250 2.72 14.43 -28.29
CA ILE A 250 2.06 14.99 -27.11
C ILE A 250 1.98 13.90 -26.07
N LYS A 251 2.51 14.16 -24.90
CA LYS A 251 2.46 13.27 -23.76
C LYS A 251 1.49 13.85 -22.72
N VAL A 252 0.52 13.03 -22.29
CA VAL A 252 -0.26 13.27 -21.09
C VAL A 252 0.33 12.46 -19.94
N SER A 253 0.41 13.06 -18.77
CA SER A 253 0.80 12.39 -17.53
C SER A 253 -0.20 12.74 -16.44
N THR A 254 -0.57 11.76 -15.60
CA THR A 254 -1.43 11.98 -14.44
C THR A 254 -0.64 11.72 -13.16
N VAL A 255 -1.01 12.39 -12.07
CA VAL A 255 -0.50 12.06 -10.74
C VAL A 255 -1.30 10.92 -10.13
N ALA A 256 -0.74 10.25 -9.10
CA ALA A 256 -1.49 9.26 -8.32
C ALA A 256 -2.69 9.93 -7.63
N ASN A 257 -3.79 9.17 -7.49
CA ASN A 257 -5.02 9.62 -6.83
C ASN A 257 -5.58 8.51 -5.92
N GLY A 258 -5.36 8.64 -4.64
CA GLY A 258 -5.77 7.64 -3.67
C GLY A 258 -5.16 6.26 -3.94
N ILE A 259 -6.00 5.29 -4.26
CA ILE A 259 -5.59 3.92 -4.59
C ILE A 259 -5.17 3.75 -6.06
N PHE A 260 -5.24 4.80 -6.87
CA PHE A 260 -4.94 4.75 -8.29
C PHE A 260 -3.54 5.29 -8.57
N ALA A 261 -2.78 4.55 -9.39
CA ALA A 261 -1.42 4.92 -9.76
C ALA A 261 -1.38 6.11 -10.72
N ALA A 262 -0.25 6.82 -10.73
CA ALA A 262 0.07 7.72 -11.83
C ALA A 262 0.15 6.95 -13.16
N GLY A 263 -0.17 7.62 -14.25
CA GLY A 263 -0.10 7.02 -15.58
C GLY A 263 0.39 8.02 -16.63
N GLU A 264 0.78 7.52 -17.79
CA GLU A 264 1.17 8.36 -18.92
C GLU A 264 0.85 7.72 -20.26
N LYS A 265 0.64 8.56 -21.28
CA LYS A 265 0.44 8.14 -22.66
C LYS A 265 0.98 9.22 -23.61
N THR A 266 1.61 8.78 -24.69
CA THR A 266 2.04 9.67 -25.78
C THR A 266 1.25 9.34 -27.04
N VAL A 267 0.80 10.38 -27.76
CA VAL A 267 0.22 10.29 -29.09
C VAL A 267 1.03 11.14 -30.08
N THR A 268 0.93 10.78 -31.35
CA THR A 268 1.49 11.57 -32.45
C THR A 268 0.35 12.27 -33.17
N LEU A 269 0.39 13.61 -33.22
CA LEU A 269 -0.50 14.43 -34.04
C LEU A 269 0.30 14.91 -35.26
N THR A 270 -0.13 14.53 -36.45
CA THR A 270 0.40 15.04 -37.67
C THR A 270 -0.43 16.25 -38.13
N VAL A 271 0.22 17.38 -38.32
CA VAL A 271 -0.41 18.61 -38.84
C VAL A 271 0.11 18.81 -40.25
N ASP A 272 -0.76 18.52 -41.18
CA ASP A 272 -0.46 18.66 -42.61
C ASP A 272 -0.66 20.10 -43.08
N ASN A 273 0.01 20.51 -44.15
CA ASN A 273 -0.13 21.84 -44.73
C ASN A 273 -1.56 22.13 -45.15
N GLY A 274 -2.03 23.31 -44.82
CA GLY A 274 -3.28 23.84 -45.35
C GLY A 274 -3.18 24.14 -46.87
N THR A 275 -4.32 24.11 -47.56
CA THR A 275 -4.39 24.49 -48.97
C THR A 275 -4.60 25.99 -49.07
N ILE A 276 -3.74 26.67 -49.84
CA ILE A 276 -3.95 28.07 -50.20
C ILE A 276 -5.09 28.16 -51.21
N LEU A 277 -6.14 28.88 -50.87
CA LEU A 277 -7.22 29.22 -51.80
C LEU A 277 -7.06 30.67 -52.23
N TYR A 278 -6.96 30.87 -53.51
CA TYR A 278 -6.82 32.19 -54.08
C TYR A 278 -7.60 32.31 -55.39
N THR A 279 -7.92 33.53 -55.75
CA THR A 279 -8.42 33.92 -57.07
C THR A 279 -7.47 34.92 -57.65
N ALA A 280 -7.13 34.72 -58.91
CA ALA A 280 -6.40 35.70 -59.69
C ALA A 280 -7.23 36.02 -60.94
N THR A 281 -7.40 37.30 -61.24
CA THR A 281 -8.20 37.74 -62.38
C THR A 281 -7.33 38.64 -63.23
N ASP A 282 -7.20 38.28 -64.46
CA ASP A 282 -6.56 39.10 -65.48
C ASP A 282 -7.39 40.34 -65.76
N TYR A 283 -6.73 41.42 -66.05
CA TYR A 283 -7.40 42.62 -66.52
C TYR A 283 -7.26 42.72 -68.05
N SER A 284 -8.40 42.79 -68.72
CA SER A 284 -8.46 42.96 -70.18
C SER A 284 -9.50 44.01 -70.52
N THR A 285 -9.08 45.04 -71.21
CA THR A 285 -9.97 46.12 -71.66
C THR A 285 -9.45 46.74 -72.96
N THR A 286 -10.28 47.60 -73.60
CA THR A 286 -9.85 48.49 -74.67
C THR A 286 -8.94 49.55 -74.08
N TYR A 287 -7.88 49.96 -74.80
CA TYR A 287 -6.94 51.01 -74.35
C TYR A 287 -7.67 52.28 -74.00
N ASP A 288 -7.47 52.76 -72.76
CA ASP A 288 -8.11 53.95 -72.20
C ASP A 288 -7.08 54.95 -71.61
N GLY A 289 -5.79 54.62 -71.69
CA GLY A 289 -4.69 55.45 -71.23
C GLY A 289 -4.54 55.47 -69.68
N GLN A 290 -5.29 54.65 -68.96
CA GLN A 290 -5.21 54.55 -67.50
C GLN A 290 -4.32 53.39 -67.09
N PRO A 291 -3.71 53.45 -65.91
CA PRO A 291 -2.96 52.32 -65.34
C PRO A 291 -3.90 51.22 -64.84
N HIS A 292 -3.63 49.97 -65.27
CA HIS A 292 -4.37 48.77 -64.89
C HIS A 292 -3.44 47.73 -64.35
N SER A 293 -3.96 46.93 -63.38
CA SER A 293 -3.25 45.81 -62.73
C SER A 293 -4.14 44.60 -62.61
N ILE A 294 -3.53 43.45 -62.43
CA ILE A 294 -4.26 42.20 -62.06
C ILE A 294 -4.87 42.31 -60.68
N SER A 295 -5.94 41.55 -60.46
CA SER A 295 -6.52 41.39 -59.09
C SER A 295 -6.20 40.02 -58.54
N VAL A 296 -5.63 39.97 -57.36
CA VAL A 296 -5.37 38.74 -56.61
C VAL A 296 -5.99 38.85 -55.23
N SER A 297 -6.77 37.84 -54.90
CA SER A 297 -7.37 37.69 -53.56
C SER A 297 -7.03 36.31 -52.98
N VAL A 298 -6.45 36.26 -51.81
CA VAL A 298 -6.24 35.02 -51.07
C VAL A 298 -7.30 34.93 -50.00
N THR A 299 -8.07 33.83 -50.04
CA THR A 299 -9.20 33.61 -49.13
C THR A 299 -8.89 32.61 -48.03
N ASN A 300 -7.81 31.84 -48.18
CA ASN A 300 -7.34 30.90 -47.14
C ASN A 300 -5.80 30.71 -47.26
N PRO A 301 -4.99 30.98 -46.25
CA PRO A 301 -5.36 31.69 -45.02
C PRO A 301 -5.61 33.19 -45.27
N GLU A 302 -6.53 33.78 -44.52
CA GLU A 302 -6.78 35.20 -44.57
C GLU A 302 -5.51 35.98 -44.20
N GLY A 303 -5.21 37.08 -44.93
CA GLY A 303 -4.04 37.88 -44.69
C GLY A 303 -2.70 37.32 -45.24
N ALA A 304 -2.76 36.27 -46.04
CA ALA A 304 -1.54 35.78 -46.71
C ALA A 304 -0.93 36.87 -47.59
N ALA A 305 0.39 37.04 -47.48
CA ALA A 305 1.11 38.02 -48.28
C ALA A 305 1.13 37.59 -49.77
N VAL A 306 0.80 38.52 -50.66
CA VAL A 306 0.91 38.37 -52.11
C VAL A 306 2.13 39.18 -52.54
N THR A 307 2.97 38.57 -53.36
CA THR A 307 4.09 39.27 -54.00
C THR A 307 3.94 39.16 -55.50
N TYR A 308 4.35 40.20 -56.20
CA TYR A 308 4.21 40.36 -57.64
C TYR A 308 5.58 40.45 -58.29
N SER A 309 5.69 40.05 -59.55
CA SER A 309 6.92 40.16 -60.34
C SER A 309 6.56 40.50 -61.80
N THR A 310 7.35 41.32 -62.44
CA THR A 310 7.26 41.67 -63.86
C THR A 310 8.28 40.93 -64.69
N ASP A 311 9.28 40.31 -64.09
CA ASP A 311 10.37 39.60 -64.75
C ASP A 311 10.40 38.08 -64.37
N GLY A 312 9.54 37.62 -63.46
CA GLY A 312 9.51 36.27 -62.96
C GLY A 312 10.71 35.91 -62.03
N ILE A 313 11.55 36.87 -61.71
CA ILE A 313 12.76 36.66 -60.90
C ILE A 313 12.74 37.48 -59.64
N THR A 314 12.39 38.78 -59.73
CA THR A 314 12.34 39.70 -58.57
C THR A 314 10.91 39.89 -58.15
N TYR A 315 10.59 39.57 -56.88
CA TYR A 315 9.25 39.67 -56.31
C TYR A 315 9.19 40.78 -55.24
N GLY A 316 8.13 41.60 -55.35
CA GLY A 316 7.84 42.70 -54.42
C GLY A 316 6.39 42.71 -53.97
N SER A 317 6.08 43.53 -52.94
CA SER A 317 4.73 43.68 -52.40
C SER A 317 3.82 44.54 -53.27
N ASP A 318 4.39 45.35 -54.16
CA ASP A 318 3.65 46.31 -54.97
C ASP A 318 3.04 45.59 -56.19
N ASN A 319 1.74 45.75 -56.38
CA ASN A 319 1.06 45.24 -57.57
C ASN A 319 1.38 46.12 -58.75
N PRO A 320 2.15 45.62 -59.73
CA PRO A 320 2.52 46.44 -60.89
C PRO A 320 1.33 46.84 -61.69
N SER A 321 1.33 48.09 -62.20
CA SER A 321 0.31 48.62 -63.08
C SER A 321 0.92 49.11 -64.37
N PHE A 322 0.17 48.95 -65.48
CA PHE A 322 0.62 49.27 -66.81
C PHE A 322 -0.44 50.13 -67.51
N SER A 323 -0.01 51.19 -68.20
CA SER A 323 -0.89 52.10 -68.91
C SER A 323 -0.67 52.10 -70.43
N ASN A 324 0.27 51.29 -70.91
CA ASN A 324 0.50 51.13 -72.35
C ASN A 324 -0.27 49.94 -72.91
N GLU A 325 -0.62 50.00 -74.21
CA GLU A 325 -1.14 48.80 -74.88
C GLU A 325 -0.10 47.69 -74.94
N GLY A 326 -0.53 46.43 -74.70
CA GLY A 326 0.34 45.25 -74.67
C GLY A 326 -0.19 44.15 -73.79
N THR A 327 0.56 43.04 -73.77
CA THR A 327 0.32 41.91 -72.86
C THR A 327 1.53 41.89 -71.87
N TYR A 328 1.28 41.93 -70.62
CA TYR A 328 2.29 41.96 -69.59
C TYR A 328 2.20 40.77 -68.64
#